data_de56ffeaff1b1e8ca8cc4a9c480e8755
#
_entry.id   de56ffeaff1b1e8ca8cc4a9c480e8755
#
_cell.length_a   1.000
_cell.length_b   1.000
_cell.length_c   1.000
_cell.angle_alpha   90.00
_cell.angle_beta   90.00
_cell.angle_gamma   90.00
#
_symmetry.space_group_name_H-M   'P 1'
#
loop_
_entity.id
_entity.type
_entity.pdbx_description
1 polymer ?
#
loop_
_entity_poly.entity_id
_entity_poly.type
_entity_poly.pdbx_seq_one_letter_code
_entity_poly.pdbx_strand_id
1 'polypeptide(L)'
;IAQKDLIAELTPERSLESLVLNDSIREQLREVVEEQHRAELLHAHGLSPRHRILLAGAPGNGKTSVAEALAFELMVPLIVVRYESLIGSYLGETSIRLKALLDYARTRRCVLFFDEFETLGKERGDTHETGEIKRVVSSLLIQLDDLPDYVVVVAASNHPELLDRAVWRRFQVRLELPLPTRAQLTAFVASISERSKVNFGLANETVAKRLLGLSFSEVEEFCLGVVRRAVLDQKVDDARTIVSSRLEQWKNRLKPANKEVSDE
;
A
#
# COMPACT_ATOMS: atom_id res chain seq x y z
N ILE A 1 15.64 23.48 -1.73
CA ILE A 1 14.87 22.55 -0.88
C ILE A 1 15.73 21.31 -0.79
N ALA A 2 16.06 20.88 0.45
CA ALA A 2 16.86 19.69 0.63
C ALA A 2 16.05 18.48 0.11
N GLN A 3 16.68 17.59 -0.66
CA GLN A 3 16.04 16.35 -1.19
C GLN A 3 15.40 15.52 -0.07
N LYS A 4 15.89 15.63 1.16
CA LYS A 4 15.36 14.98 2.36
C LYS A 4 13.92 15.39 2.72
N ASP A 5 13.46 16.54 2.23
CA ASP A 5 12.09 16.99 2.52
C ASP A 5 11.07 16.34 1.58
N LEU A 6 11.48 15.90 0.38
CA LEU A 6 10.61 15.32 -0.65
C LEU A 6 10.35 13.82 -0.45
N ILE A 7 11.18 13.14 0.32
CA ILE A 7 11.17 11.68 0.45
C ILE A 7 11.36 11.24 1.88
N ALA A 8 10.85 10.02 2.18
CA ALA A 8 11.30 9.23 3.32
C ALA A 8 12.01 7.98 2.78
N GLU A 9 13.26 7.77 3.16
CA GLU A 9 14.00 6.57 2.82
C GLU A 9 13.87 5.57 3.97
N LEU A 10 13.35 4.38 3.68
CA LEU A 10 13.09 3.33 4.65
C LEU A 10 13.94 2.10 4.31
N THR A 11 14.52 1.49 5.34
CA THR A 11 15.10 0.16 5.22
C THR A 11 13.97 -0.86 5.30
N PRO A 12 13.75 -1.67 4.25
CA PRO A 12 12.66 -2.64 4.25
C PRO A 12 12.98 -3.81 5.19
N GLU A 13 11.98 -4.24 5.97
CA GLU A 13 12.11 -5.36 6.92
C GLU A 13 11.14 -6.51 6.60
N ARG A 14 10.18 -6.28 5.73
CA ARG A 14 9.06 -7.19 5.46
C ARG A 14 9.26 -7.94 4.16
N SER A 15 9.30 -9.28 4.21
CA SER A 15 9.38 -10.15 3.02
C SER A 15 8.01 -10.41 2.38
N LEU A 16 7.99 -10.81 1.11
CA LEU A 16 6.77 -11.26 0.41
C LEU A 16 6.11 -12.48 1.09
N GLU A 17 6.92 -13.35 1.70
CA GLU A 17 6.43 -14.53 2.41
C GLU A 17 5.67 -14.17 3.68
N SER A 18 6.00 -13.04 4.31
CA SER A 18 5.31 -12.56 5.51
C SER A 18 3.92 -11.96 5.21
N LEU A 19 3.61 -11.70 3.95
CA LEU A 19 2.34 -11.10 3.54
C LEU A 19 1.29 -12.16 3.24
N VAL A 20 0.07 -11.90 3.68
CA VAL A 20 -1.10 -12.72 3.30
C VAL A 20 -1.67 -12.17 1.99
N LEU A 21 -1.22 -12.74 0.88
CA LEU A 21 -1.62 -12.35 -0.47
C LEU A 21 -2.38 -13.47 -1.18
N ASN A 22 -3.11 -13.09 -2.23
CA ASN A 22 -3.64 -14.04 -3.20
C ASN A 22 -2.46 -14.67 -3.99
N ASP A 23 -2.54 -15.96 -4.30
CA ASP A 23 -1.46 -16.70 -4.99
C ASP A 23 -1.10 -16.06 -6.35
N SER A 24 -2.10 -15.63 -7.12
CA SER A 24 -1.85 -14.96 -8.41
C SER A 24 -1.10 -13.63 -8.26
N ILE A 25 -1.40 -12.86 -7.21
CA ILE A 25 -0.69 -11.60 -6.92
C ILE A 25 0.74 -11.92 -6.49
N ARG A 26 0.91 -12.90 -5.60
CA ARG A 26 2.22 -13.35 -5.13
C ARG A 26 3.11 -13.80 -6.29
N GLU A 27 2.57 -14.58 -7.22
CA GLU A 27 3.30 -15.07 -8.38
C GLU A 27 3.74 -13.92 -9.29
N GLN A 28 2.86 -12.99 -9.62
CA GLN A 28 3.22 -11.83 -10.43
C GLN A 28 4.31 -10.97 -9.78
N LEU A 29 4.28 -10.82 -8.45
CA LEU A 29 5.33 -10.09 -7.73
C LEU A 29 6.66 -10.86 -7.74
N ARG A 30 6.64 -12.19 -7.59
CA ARG A 30 7.83 -13.04 -7.71
C ARG A 30 8.44 -12.98 -9.10
N GLU A 31 7.62 -12.99 -10.16
CA GLU A 31 8.10 -12.79 -11.52
C GLU A 31 8.85 -11.47 -11.69
N VAL A 32 8.28 -10.36 -11.15
CA VAL A 32 8.97 -9.06 -11.20
C VAL A 32 10.31 -9.11 -10.48
N VAL A 33 10.35 -9.72 -9.29
CA VAL A 33 11.60 -9.87 -8.52
C VAL A 33 12.62 -10.71 -9.31
N GLU A 34 12.20 -11.82 -9.91
CA GLU A 34 13.07 -12.65 -10.74
C GLU A 34 13.61 -11.87 -11.96
N GLU A 35 12.74 -11.13 -12.67
CA GLU A 35 13.17 -10.31 -13.81
C GLU A 35 14.22 -9.28 -13.40
N GLN A 36 14.05 -8.62 -12.26
CA GLN A 36 15.00 -7.64 -11.75
C GLN A 36 16.34 -8.27 -11.33
N HIS A 37 16.32 -9.47 -10.75
CA HIS A 37 17.54 -10.19 -10.41
C HIS A 37 18.27 -10.73 -11.65
N ARG A 38 17.54 -11.03 -12.72
CA ARG A 38 18.07 -11.58 -13.97
C ARG A 38 18.02 -10.57 -15.12
N ALA A 39 18.10 -9.28 -14.82
CA ALA A 39 17.99 -8.20 -15.79
C ALA A 39 19.01 -8.34 -16.95
N GLU A 40 20.24 -8.75 -16.65
CA GLU A 40 21.28 -8.95 -17.67
C GLU A 40 20.89 -10.00 -18.71
N LEU A 41 20.21 -11.07 -18.27
CA LEU A 41 19.73 -12.11 -19.18
C LEU A 41 18.65 -11.55 -20.11
N LEU A 42 17.72 -10.73 -19.58
CA LEU A 42 16.68 -10.08 -20.38
C LEU A 42 17.29 -9.10 -21.38
N HIS A 43 18.25 -8.27 -20.94
CA HIS A 43 18.94 -7.32 -21.81
C HIS A 43 19.69 -8.02 -22.96
N ALA A 44 20.28 -9.18 -22.72
CA ALA A 44 20.94 -9.98 -23.77
C ALA A 44 19.95 -10.44 -24.87
N HIS A 45 18.66 -10.50 -24.55
CA HIS A 45 17.58 -10.81 -25.50
C HIS A 45 16.82 -9.57 -26.00
N GLY A 46 17.32 -8.35 -25.70
CA GLY A 46 16.67 -7.10 -26.09
C GLY A 46 15.40 -6.76 -25.30
N LEU A 47 15.23 -7.36 -24.13
CA LEU A 47 14.11 -7.13 -23.23
C LEU A 47 14.57 -6.35 -21.99
N SER A 48 13.69 -5.51 -21.44
CA SER A 48 13.91 -4.87 -20.15
C SER A 48 13.02 -5.50 -19.07
N PRO A 49 13.52 -5.67 -17.83
CA PRO A 49 12.70 -6.15 -16.74
C PRO A 49 11.55 -5.18 -16.46
N ARG A 50 10.40 -5.74 -16.07
CA ARG A 50 9.26 -4.92 -15.64
C ARG A 50 9.62 -4.18 -14.35
N HIS A 51 9.37 -2.88 -14.32
CA HIS A 51 9.77 -2.01 -13.23
C HIS A 51 8.72 -0.96 -12.85
N ARG A 52 7.54 -0.99 -13.49
CA ARG A 52 6.44 -0.06 -13.19
C ARG A 52 5.20 -0.83 -12.79
N ILE A 53 4.82 -0.71 -11.52
CA ILE A 53 3.76 -1.49 -10.87
C ILE A 53 2.71 -0.53 -10.34
N LEU A 54 1.44 -0.80 -10.66
CA LEU A 54 0.29 -0.10 -10.09
C LEU A 54 -0.45 -1.04 -9.13
N LEU A 55 -0.60 -0.62 -7.89
CA LEU A 55 -1.36 -1.30 -6.86
C LEU A 55 -2.69 -0.57 -6.65
N ALA A 56 -3.80 -1.23 -6.95
CA ALA A 56 -5.14 -0.70 -6.75
C ALA A 56 -5.87 -1.43 -5.63
N GLY A 57 -6.76 -0.76 -4.94
CA GLY A 57 -7.61 -1.40 -3.93
C GLY A 57 -7.93 -0.51 -2.74
N ALA A 58 -8.90 -0.93 -1.94
CA ALA A 58 -9.36 -0.17 -0.77
C ALA A 58 -8.23 0.13 0.23
N PRO A 59 -8.33 1.21 1.01
CA PRO A 59 -7.35 1.52 2.05
C PRO A 59 -7.22 0.38 3.05
N GLY A 60 -6.02 0.20 3.61
CA GLY A 60 -5.75 -0.83 4.60
C GLY A 60 -5.56 -2.25 4.06
N ASN A 61 -5.50 -2.46 2.73
CA ASN A 61 -5.29 -3.77 2.11
C ASN A 61 -3.83 -4.09 1.77
N GLY A 62 -2.87 -3.36 2.37
CA GLY A 62 -1.47 -3.75 2.33
C GLY A 62 -0.66 -3.25 1.13
N LYS A 63 -1.13 -2.22 0.37
CA LYS A 63 -0.39 -1.67 -0.78
C LYS A 63 1.03 -1.22 -0.41
N THR A 64 1.16 -0.46 0.67
CA THR A 64 2.46 -0.01 1.20
C THR A 64 3.33 -1.20 1.66
N SER A 65 2.70 -2.22 2.27
CA SER A 65 3.41 -3.45 2.67
C SER A 65 3.93 -4.25 1.47
N VAL A 66 3.21 -4.25 0.34
CA VAL A 66 3.68 -4.87 -0.91
C VAL A 66 4.88 -4.11 -1.48
N ALA A 67 4.85 -2.77 -1.49
CA ALA A 67 6.00 -1.96 -1.93
C ALA A 67 7.23 -2.19 -1.05
N GLU A 68 7.04 -2.27 0.27
CA GLU A 68 8.11 -2.61 1.22
C GLU A 68 8.69 -4.00 0.97
N ALA A 69 7.81 -5.00 0.76
CA ALA A 69 8.24 -6.35 0.50
C ALA A 69 9.00 -6.49 -0.82
N LEU A 70 8.59 -5.79 -1.87
CA LEU A 70 9.37 -5.73 -3.12
C LEU A 70 10.77 -5.15 -2.89
N ALA A 71 10.88 -4.07 -2.12
CA ALA A 71 12.17 -3.46 -1.79
C ALA A 71 13.05 -4.44 -0.98
N PHE A 72 12.45 -5.20 -0.07
CA PHE A 72 13.14 -6.24 0.70
C PHE A 72 13.68 -7.35 -0.19
N GLU A 73 12.83 -7.93 -1.06
CA GLU A 73 13.25 -9.00 -1.97
C GLU A 73 14.33 -8.54 -2.96
N LEU A 74 14.27 -7.30 -3.39
CA LEU A 74 15.26 -6.69 -4.28
C LEU A 74 16.53 -6.23 -3.56
N MET A 75 16.55 -6.26 -2.22
CA MET A 75 17.65 -5.79 -1.35
C MET A 75 18.02 -4.32 -1.63
N VAL A 76 17.02 -3.46 -1.81
CA VAL A 76 17.19 -2.03 -2.10
C VAL A 76 16.37 -1.19 -1.12
N PRO A 77 16.71 0.09 -0.92
CA PRO A 77 15.89 0.98 -0.10
C PRO A 77 14.51 1.23 -0.71
N LEU A 78 13.51 1.42 0.16
CA LEU A 78 12.20 1.92 -0.19
C LEU A 78 12.20 3.45 -0.05
N ILE A 79 12.00 4.15 -1.15
CA ILE A 79 11.89 5.61 -1.18
C ILE A 79 10.42 5.98 -1.30
N VAL A 80 9.84 6.45 -0.19
CA VAL A 80 8.45 6.91 -0.14
C VAL A 80 8.38 8.38 -0.49
N VAL A 81 7.56 8.71 -1.48
CA VAL A 81 7.36 10.08 -1.95
C VAL A 81 6.37 10.81 -1.03
N ARG A 82 6.74 12.01 -0.58
CA ARG A 82 5.90 12.88 0.26
C ARG A 82 5.21 13.94 -0.59
N TYR A 83 3.92 13.74 -0.84
CA TYR A 83 3.14 14.66 -1.68
C TYR A 83 3.02 16.07 -1.10
N GLU A 84 2.92 16.20 0.23
CA GLU A 84 2.83 17.50 0.89
C GLU A 84 4.04 18.37 0.57
N SER A 85 5.20 17.73 0.38
CA SER A 85 6.44 18.42 0.04
C SER A 85 6.62 18.59 -1.46
N LEU A 86 5.97 17.76 -2.29
CA LEU A 86 5.99 17.85 -3.74
C LEU A 86 5.13 19.00 -4.26
N ILE A 87 3.93 19.14 -3.73
CA ILE A 87 2.97 20.16 -4.14
C ILE A 87 3.45 21.50 -3.57
N GLY A 88 3.98 22.37 -4.42
CA GLY A 88 4.36 23.74 -4.07
C GLY A 88 3.19 24.69 -4.18
N SER A 89 3.35 25.91 -3.62
CA SER A 89 2.37 27.00 -3.77
C SER A 89 2.25 27.46 -5.23
N TYR A 90 3.26 27.21 -6.04
CA TYR A 90 3.30 27.51 -7.47
C TYR A 90 3.59 26.24 -8.26
N LEU A 91 2.88 26.04 -9.36
CA LEU A 91 2.98 24.84 -10.21
C LEU A 91 4.35 24.60 -10.80
N GLY A 92 5.08 25.66 -11.13
CA GLY A 92 6.48 25.58 -11.57
C GLY A 92 7.39 24.91 -10.55
N GLU A 93 7.14 25.12 -9.26
CA GLU A 93 7.89 24.47 -8.18
C GLU A 93 7.65 22.96 -8.12
N THR A 94 6.41 22.52 -8.32
CA THR A 94 6.06 21.10 -8.32
C THR A 94 6.83 20.34 -9.41
N SER A 95 6.91 20.87 -10.61
CA SER A 95 7.66 20.26 -11.71
C SER A 95 9.16 20.19 -11.43
N ILE A 96 9.75 21.23 -10.81
CA ILE A 96 11.16 21.25 -10.41
C ILE A 96 11.44 20.22 -9.31
N ARG A 97 10.58 20.15 -8.30
CA ARG A 97 10.70 19.20 -7.18
C ARG A 97 10.59 17.77 -7.67
N LEU A 98 9.63 17.52 -8.56
CA LEU A 98 9.42 16.21 -9.17
C LEU A 98 10.66 15.77 -9.98
N LYS A 99 11.21 16.67 -10.80
CA LYS A 99 12.43 16.40 -11.53
C LYS A 99 13.59 16.07 -10.58
N ALA A 100 13.79 16.87 -9.53
CA ALA A 100 14.84 16.62 -8.54
C ALA A 100 14.69 15.27 -7.84
N LEU A 101 13.44 14.84 -7.53
CA LEU A 101 13.14 13.54 -6.97
C LEU A 101 13.54 12.41 -7.93
N LEU A 102 13.13 12.50 -9.21
CA LEU A 102 13.42 11.46 -10.19
C LEU A 102 14.91 11.42 -10.57
N ASP A 103 15.57 12.56 -10.64
CA ASP A 103 17.03 12.62 -10.84
C ASP A 103 17.76 11.95 -9.67
N TYR A 104 17.29 12.12 -8.45
CA TYR A 104 17.82 11.41 -7.29
C TYR A 104 17.60 9.89 -7.39
N ALA A 105 16.41 9.44 -7.77
CA ALA A 105 16.11 8.03 -7.94
C ALA A 105 16.99 7.38 -9.03
N ARG A 106 17.30 8.09 -10.12
CA ARG A 106 18.17 7.61 -11.21
C ARG A 106 19.59 7.27 -10.77
N THR A 107 20.07 7.82 -9.65
CA THR A 107 21.46 7.61 -9.20
C THR A 107 21.67 6.29 -8.44
N ARG A 108 20.60 5.51 -8.19
CA ARG A 108 20.67 4.32 -7.33
C ARG A 108 19.58 3.29 -7.65
N ARG A 109 19.86 2.05 -7.29
CA ARG A 109 18.81 1.01 -7.27
C ARG A 109 17.90 1.26 -6.07
N CYS A 110 16.59 1.35 -6.29
CA CYS A 110 15.60 1.57 -5.24
C CYS A 110 14.20 1.14 -5.71
N VAL A 111 13.30 0.98 -4.75
CA VAL A 111 11.85 1.00 -5.01
C VAL A 111 11.36 2.41 -4.71
N LEU A 112 10.86 3.11 -5.72
CA LEU A 112 10.26 4.44 -5.60
C LEU A 112 8.75 4.27 -5.44
N PHE A 113 8.22 4.62 -4.28
CA PHE A 113 6.82 4.40 -3.93
C PHE A 113 6.03 5.71 -3.88
N PHE A 114 4.97 5.74 -4.67
CA PHE A 114 3.97 6.80 -4.70
C PHE A 114 2.68 6.28 -4.05
N ASP A 115 2.38 6.71 -2.83
CA ASP A 115 1.08 6.39 -2.21
C ASP A 115 0.01 7.39 -2.68
N GLU A 116 -1.26 7.03 -2.63
CA GLU A 116 -2.37 7.88 -3.05
C GLU A 116 -2.14 8.59 -4.41
N PHE A 117 -1.67 7.82 -5.40
CA PHE A 117 -1.26 8.33 -6.71
C PHE A 117 -2.38 9.13 -7.40
N GLU A 118 -3.64 8.82 -7.13
CA GLU A 118 -4.81 9.57 -7.59
C GLU A 118 -4.82 11.03 -7.12
N THR A 119 -4.12 11.35 -6.04
CA THR A 119 -4.05 12.73 -5.53
C THR A 119 -3.39 13.68 -6.52
N LEU A 120 -2.47 13.16 -7.34
CA LEU A 120 -1.86 13.92 -8.43
C LEU A 120 -2.84 14.22 -9.57
N GLY A 121 -3.93 13.46 -9.68
CA GLY A 121 -4.93 13.59 -10.75
C GLY A 121 -6.27 14.19 -10.29
N LYS A 122 -6.49 14.39 -8.99
CA LYS A 122 -7.75 14.96 -8.48
C LYS A 122 -7.91 16.41 -8.89
N GLU A 123 -9.00 16.68 -9.60
CA GLU A 123 -9.50 18.02 -9.84
C GLU A 123 -9.90 18.67 -8.52
N ARG A 124 -9.14 19.65 -8.03
CA ARG A 124 -9.71 20.63 -7.09
C ARG A 124 -10.55 21.56 -7.94
N GLY A 125 -11.84 21.64 -7.62
CA GLY A 125 -12.98 22.23 -8.28
C GLY A 125 -12.90 23.57 -9.04
N ASP A 126 -11.73 24.09 -9.39
CA ASP A 126 -11.58 25.29 -10.19
C ASP A 126 -11.14 24.96 -11.62
N THR A 127 -11.94 25.39 -12.59
CA THR A 127 -11.78 25.10 -14.03
C THR A 127 -10.44 25.60 -14.62
N HIS A 128 -9.75 26.55 -13.99
CA HIS A 128 -8.45 27.05 -14.41
C HIS A 128 -7.27 26.22 -13.89
N GLU A 129 -7.37 25.62 -12.70
CA GLU A 129 -6.32 24.74 -12.13
C GLU A 129 -6.28 23.35 -12.76
N THR A 130 -7.39 22.88 -13.33
CA THR A 130 -7.54 21.56 -13.96
C THR A 130 -6.53 21.30 -15.09
N GLY A 131 -6.25 22.30 -15.88
CA GLY A 131 -5.30 22.20 -17.01
C GLY A 131 -3.85 22.08 -16.58
N GLU A 132 -3.49 22.70 -15.48
CA GLU A 132 -2.11 22.73 -14.98
C GLU A 132 -1.75 21.45 -14.22
N ILE A 133 -2.67 20.91 -13.42
CA ILE A 133 -2.49 19.62 -12.74
C ILE A 133 -2.34 18.50 -13.77
N LYS A 134 -3.15 18.48 -14.81
CA LYS A 134 -3.01 17.51 -15.93
C LYS A 134 -1.64 17.61 -16.61
N ARG A 135 -1.07 18.81 -16.73
CA ARG A 135 0.30 18.99 -17.27
C ARG A 135 1.37 18.42 -16.33
N VAL A 136 1.24 18.61 -15.01
CA VAL A 136 2.15 18.03 -14.03
C VAL A 136 2.12 16.51 -14.06
N VAL A 137 0.91 15.92 -14.06
CA VAL A 137 0.74 14.45 -14.18
C VAL A 137 1.32 13.94 -15.50
N SER A 138 1.03 14.61 -16.61
CA SER A 138 1.58 14.22 -17.92
C SER A 138 3.11 14.30 -17.94
N SER A 139 3.69 15.36 -17.36
CA SER A 139 5.14 15.50 -17.22
C SER A 139 5.74 14.42 -16.33
N LEU A 140 5.09 14.09 -15.20
CA LEU A 140 5.50 12.97 -14.35
C LEU A 140 5.52 11.67 -15.13
N LEU A 141 4.44 11.35 -15.83
CA LEU A 141 4.32 10.11 -16.58
C LEU A 141 5.42 9.96 -17.65
N ILE A 142 5.75 11.05 -18.37
CA ILE A 142 6.85 11.05 -19.33
C ILE A 142 8.19 10.79 -18.61
N GLN A 143 8.43 11.45 -17.49
CA GLN A 143 9.66 11.28 -16.74
C GLN A 143 9.78 9.89 -16.09
N LEU A 144 8.65 9.25 -15.73
CA LEU A 144 8.63 7.87 -15.26
C LEU A 144 9.01 6.88 -16.37
N ASP A 145 8.65 7.18 -17.62
CA ASP A 145 9.06 6.35 -18.78
C ASP A 145 10.57 6.40 -19.02
N ASP A 146 11.19 7.52 -18.70
CA ASP A 146 12.63 7.74 -18.87
C ASP A 146 13.47 7.22 -17.68
N LEU A 147 12.85 6.64 -16.65
CA LEU A 147 13.59 6.02 -15.55
C LEU A 147 14.26 4.73 -16.00
N PRO A 148 15.51 4.49 -15.57
CA PRO A 148 16.18 3.21 -15.80
C PRO A 148 15.40 2.06 -15.18
N ASP A 149 15.45 0.90 -15.78
CA ASP A 149 14.70 -0.29 -15.36
C ASP A 149 15.16 -0.88 -14.02
N TYR A 150 16.32 -0.48 -13.52
CA TYR A 150 16.77 -0.80 -12.16
C TYR A 150 16.08 0.05 -11.07
N VAL A 151 15.33 1.09 -11.43
CA VAL A 151 14.48 1.86 -10.52
C VAL A 151 13.07 1.29 -10.60
N VAL A 152 12.66 0.54 -9.60
CA VAL A 152 11.31 -0.04 -9.57
C VAL A 152 10.33 1.00 -9.04
N VAL A 153 9.38 1.41 -9.86
CA VAL A 153 8.34 2.36 -9.50
C VAL A 153 7.09 1.61 -9.07
N VAL A 154 6.61 1.90 -7.88
CA VAL A 154 5.34 1.37 -7.36
C VAL A 154 4.41 2.54 -7.08
N ALA A 155 3.29 2.61 -7.78
CA ALA A 155 2.21 3.55 -7.48
C ALA A 155 1.06 2.80 -6.80
N ALA A 156 0.49 3.40 -5.76
CA ALA A 156 -0.67 2.87 -5.06
C ALA A 156 -1.86 3.82 -5.20
N SER A 157 -3.04 3.28 -5.44
CA SER A 157 -4.28 4.06 -5.51
C SER A 157 -5.40 3.40 -4.70
N ASN A 158 -6.10 4.23 -3.94
CA ASN A 158 -7.33 3.84 -3.24
C ASN A 158 -8.56 4.02 -4.14
N HIS A 159 -8.43 4.81 -5.21
CA HIS A 159 -9.47 5.21 -6.14
C HIS A 159 -9.03 5.01 -7.59
N PRO A 160 -8.84 3.73 -8.01
CA PRO A 160 -8.33 3.44 -9.36
C PRO A 160 -9.25 3.96 -10.47
N GLU A 161 -10.54 4.17 -10.20
CA GLU A 161 -11.52 4.76 -11.10
C GLU A 161 -11.23 6.22 -11.44
N LEU A 162 -10.46 6.93 -10.60
CA LEU A 162 -10.05 8.32 -10.82
C LEU A 162 -8.78 8.44 -11.68
N LEU A 163 -8.11 7.32 -11.96
CA LEU A 163 -6.90 7.32 -12.75
C LEU A 163 -7.23 7.34 -14.26
N ASP A 164 -6.64 8.29 -14.97
CA ASP A 164 -6.76 8.38 -16.42
C ASP A 164 -6.20 7.12 -17.13
N ARG A 165 -6.74 6.79 -18.29
CA ARG A 165 -6.23 5.71 -19.16
C ARG A 165 -4.75 5.87 -19.51
N ALA A 166 -4.25 7.11 -19.61
CA ALA A 166 -2.85 7.38 -19.86
C ALA A 166 -1.96 6.87 -18.70
N VAL A 167 -2.40 7.04 -17.46
CA VAL A 167 -1.75 6.47 -16.27
C VAL A 167 -1.71 4.95 -16.37
N TRP A 168 -2.86 4.31 -16.59
CA TRP A 168 -2.95 2.86 -16.67
C TRP A 168 -1.98 2.24 -17.69
N ARG A 169 -1.78 2.89 -18.83
CA ARG A 169 -0.92 2.39 -19.92
C ARG A 169 0.57 2.42 -19.57
N ARG A 170 0.96 3.26 -18.61
CA ARG A 170 2.38 3.42 -18.21
C ARG A 170 2.85 2.33 -17.25
N PHE A 171 1.94 1.67 -16.56
CA PHE A 171 2.27 0.60 -15.63
C PHE A 171 2.17 -0.76 -16.32
N GLN A 172 3.28 -1.50 -16.30
CA GLN A 172 3.43 -2.80 -16.95
C GLN A 172 2.74 -3.91 -16.15
N VAL A 173 2.77 -3.77 -14.82
CA VAL A 173 2.12 -4.69 -13.88
C VAL A 173 1.02 -3.93 -13.14
N ARG A 174 -0.18 -4.51 -13.09
CA ARG A 174 -1.36 -3.90 -12.46
C ARG A 174 -2.00 -4.94 -11.57
N LEU A 175 -1.96 -4.67 -10.26
CA LEU A 175 -2.43 -5.60 -9.25
C LEU A 175 -3.56 -4.96 -8.47
N GLU A 176 -4.68 -5.66 -8.38
CA GLU A 176 -5.78 -5.29 -7.51
C GLU A 176 -5.67 -6.06 -6.20
N LEU A 177 -5.64 -5.33 -5.09
CA LEU A 177 -5.61 -5.86 -3.73
C LEU A 177 -7.04 -5.80 -3.15
N PRO A 178 -7.85 -6.85 -3.33
CA PRO A 178 -9.22 -6.86 -2.84
C PRO A 178 -9.26 -6.95 -1.31
N LEU A 179 -10.46 -6.78 -0.75
CA LEU A 179 -10.69 -7.12 0.66
C LEU A 179 -10.32 -8.59 0.91
N PRO A 180 -9.78 -8.89 2.09
CA PRO A 180 -9.33 -10.24 2.40
C PRO A 180 -10.49 -11.25 2.46
N THR A 181 -10.24 -12.43 1.95
CA THR A 181 -11.14 -13.58 2.09
C THR A 181 -11.12 -14.09 3.52
N ARG A 182 -12.13 -14.91 3.88
CA ARG A 182 -12.17 -15.55 5.21
C ARG A 182 -10.91 -16.38 5.48
N ALA A 183 -10.40 -17.11 4.50
CA ALA A 183 -9.19 -17.92 4.65
C ALA A 183 -7.96 -17.03 4.94
N GLN A 184 -7.82 -15.92 4.21
CA GLN A 184 -6.76 -14.95 4.43
C GLN A 184 -6.85 -14.29 5.80
N LEU A 185 -8.06 -13.91 6.25
CA LEU A 185 -8.26 -13.37 7.60
C LEU A 185 -7.94 -14.41 8.68
N THR A 186 -8.28 -15.69 8.46
CA THR A 186 -7.93 -16.76 9.41
C THR A 186 -6.42 -16.89 9.56
N ALA A 187 -5.68 -16.92 8.45
CA ALA A 187 -4.22 -16.95 8.46
C ALA A 187 -3.63 -15.68 9.11
N PHE A 188 -4.19 -14.51 8.82
CA PHE A 188 -3.73 -13.25 9.36
C PHE A 188 -3.94 -13.14 10.88
N VAL A 189 -5.11 -13.52 11.38
CA VAL A 189 -5.41 -13.58 12.83
C VAL A 189 -4.48 -14.57 13.53
N ALA A 190 -4.24 -15.74 12.92
CA ALA A 190 -3.31 -16.74 13.45
C ALA A 190 -1.89 -16.18 13.57
N SER A 191 -1.39 -15.50 12.53
CA SER A 191 -0.05 -14.91 12.54
C SER A 191 0.12 -13.84 13.63
N ILE A 192 -0.91 -13.03 13.89
CA ILE A 192 -0.87 -12.02 14.97
C ILE A 192 -0.88 -12.69 16.35
N SER A 193 -1.74 -13.69 16.54
CA SER A 193 -1.81 -14.46 17.79
C SER A 193 -0.46 -15.11 18.12
N GLU A 194 0.16 -15.77 17.13
CA GLU A 194 1.45 -16.43 17.26
C GLU A 194 2.58 -15.44 17.55
N ARG A 195 2.70 -14.37 16.74
CA ARG A 195 3.73 -13.34 16.90
C ARG A 195 3.62 -12.60 18.23
N SER A 196 2.40 -12.36 18.72
CA SER A 196 2.17 -11.70 20.00
C SER A 196 2.24 -12.63 21.20
N LYS A 197 2.30 -13.95 20.98
CA LYS A 197 2.24 -14.98 22.03
C LYS A 197 0.99 -14.85 22.92
N VAL A 198 -0.14 -14.42 22.35
CA VAL A 198 -1.41 -14.31 23.04
C VAL A 198 -2.40 -15.29 22.44
N ASN A 199 -2.90 -16.22 23.25
CA ASN A 199 -3.93 -17.14 22.86
C ASN A 199 -5.31 -16.43 22.89
N PHE A 200 -5.93 -16.28 21.73
CA PHE A 200 -7.23 -15.60 21.62
C PHE A 200 -8.39 -16.42 22.24
N GLY A 201 -8.17 -17.70 22.60
CA GLY A 201 -9.16 -18.55 23.25
C GLY A 201 -10.38 -18.90 22.38
N LEU A 202 -10.42 -18.43 21.14
CA LEU A 202 -11.40 -18.76 20.10
C LEU A 202 -10.66 -19.28 18.86
N ALA A 203 -11.29 -20.17 18.12
CA ALA A 203 -10.75 -20.59 16.81
C ALA A 203 -10.59 -19.37 15.89
N ASN A 204 -9.41 -19.25 15.26
CA ASN A 204 -9.08 -18.12 14.37
C ASN A 204 -10.12 -17.96 13.25
N GLU A 205 -10.69 -19.05 12.75
CA GLU A 205 -11.79 -19.04 11.79
C GLU A 205 -13.05 -18.37 12.31
N THR A 206 -13.34 -18.52 13.60
CA THR A 206 -14.51 -17.90 14.24
C THR A 206 -14.32 -16.40 14.34
N VAL A 207 -13.12 -15.96 14.69
CA VAL A 207 -12.74 -14.54 14.73
C VAL A 207 -12.81 -13.97 13.30
N ALA A 208 -12.16 -14.61 12.34
CA ALA A 208 -12.15 -14.20 10.94
C ALA A 208 -13.56 -14.08 10.35
N LYS A 209 -14.46 -15.03 10.65
CA LYS A 209 -15.86 -14.96 10.21
C LYS A 209 -16.60 -13.72 10.72
N ARG A 210 -16.29 -13.28 11.94
CA ARG A 210 -16.92 -12.10 12.55
C ARG A 210 -16.35 -10.78 12.01
N LEU A 211 -15.12 -10.82 11.49
CA LEU A 211 -14.40 -9.66 10.93
C LEU A 211 -14.43 -9.63 9.40
N LEU A 212 -15.19 -10.54 8.77
CA LEU A 212 -15.30 -10.58 7.31
C LEU A 212 -15.91 -9.28 6.77
N GLY A 213 -15.31 -8.74 5.70
CA GLY A 213 -15.68 -7.45 5.11
C GLY A 213 -14.82 -6.27 5.59
N LEU A 214 -13.92 -6.50 6.55
CA LEU A 214 -12.94 -5.51 6.99
C LEU A 214 -11.63 -5.65 6.21
N SER A 215 -10.88 -4.54 6.13
CA SER A 215 -9.52 -4.52 5.60
C SER A 215 -8.53 -5.19 6.57
N PHE A 216 -7.34 -5.57 6.06
CA PHE A 216 -6.27 -6.10 6.92
C PHE A 216 -5.89 -5.12 8.05
N SER A 217 -5.87 -3.83 7.76
CA SER A 217 -5.53 -2.80 8.76
C SER A 217 -6.54 -2.74 9.90
N GLU A 218 -7.85 -2.83 9.59
CA GLU A 218 -8.91 -2.86 10.61
C GLU A 218 -8.84 -4.13 11.45
N VAL A 219 -8.57 -5.29 10.82
CA VAL A 219 -8.40 -6.55 11.52
C VAL A 219 -7.14 -6.53 12.39
N GLU A 220 -6.05 -5.94 11.92
CA GLU A 220 -4.84 -5.74 12.72
C GLU A 220 -5.12 -4.86 13.95
N GLU A 221 -5.82 -3.74 13.77
CA GLU A 221 -6.21 -2.85 14.88
C GLU A 221 -7.04 -3.60 15.93
N PHE A 222 -8.02 -4.41 15.48
CA PHE A 222 -8.81 -5.27 16.34
C PHE A 222 -7.92 -6.22 17.14
N CYS A 223 -7.06 -7.00 16.45
CA CYS A 223 -6.21 -7.99 17.09
C CYS A 223 -5.21 -7.36 18.06
N LEU A 224 -4.54 -6.27 17.66
CA LEU A 224 -3.62 -5.55 18.55
C LEU A 224 -4.36 -4.95 19.75
N GLY A 225 -5.60 -4.53 19.57
CA GLY A 225 -6.44 -4.12 20.69
C GLY A 225 -6.71 -5.24 21.68
N VAL A 226 -6.98 -6.47 21.21
CA VAL A 226 -7.11 -7.66 22.05
C VAL A 226 -5.79 -7.95 22.77
N VAL A 227 -4.68 -7.97 22.04
CA VAL A 227 -3.34 -8.24 22.59
C VAL A 227 -3.01 -7.26 23.70
N ARG A 228 -3.17 -5.95 23.49
CA ARG A 228 -2.91 -4.94 24.53
C ARG A 228 -3.72 -5.19 25.79
N ARG A 229 -5.01 -5.52 25.62
CA ARG A 229 -5.87 -5.78 26.79
C ARG A 229 -5.50 -7.07 27.50
N ALA A 230 -5.20 -8.14 26.76
CA ALA A 230 -4.80 -9.42 27.33
C ALA A 230 -3.49 -9.31 28.15
N VAL A 231 -2.53 -8.54 27.64
CA VAL A 231 -1.26 -8.28 28.36
C VAL A 231 -1.52 -7.49 29.65
N LEU A 232 -2.32 -6.41 29.58
CA LEU A 232 -2.63 -5.59 30.75
C LEU A 232 -3.41 -6.36 31.83
N ASP A 233 -4.32 -7.26 31.43
CA ASP A 233 -5.12 -8.09 32.34
C ASP A 233 -4.41 -9.39 32.75
N GLN A 234 -3.17 -9.61 32.27
CA GLN A 234 -2.41 -10.84 32.49
C GLN A 234 -3.15 -12.12 32.05
N LYS A 235 -3.89 -12.02 30.93
CA LYS A 235 -4.70 -13.09 30.34
C LYS A 235 -4.16 -13.52 28.96
N VAL A 236 -2.85 -13.65 28.86
CA VAL A 236 -2.18 -14.00 27.59
C VAL A 236 -2.44 -15.45 27.16
N ASP A 237 -2.68 -16.34 28.12
CA ASP A 237 -2.93 -17.76 27.87
C ASP A 237 -4.37 -18.06 27.42
N ASP A 238 -5.32 -17.20 27.79
CA ASP A 238 -6.73 -17.27 27.36
C ASP A 238 -7.39 -15.89 27.35
N ALA A 239 -7.42 -15.27 26.18
CA ALA A 239 -8.07 -13.97 25.97
C ALA A 239 -9.54 -14.08 25.48
N ARG A 240 -10.20 -15.24 25.59
CA ARG A 240 -11.54 -15.50 25.05
C ARG A 240 -12.58 -14.45 25.42
N THR A 241 -12.63 -14.07 26.70
CA THR A 241 -13.58 -13.07 27.20
C THR A 241 -13.33 -11.69 26.59
N ILE A 242 -12.04 -11.34 26.42
CA ILE A 242 -11.62 -10.07 25.81
C ILE A 242 -12.00 -10.02 24.33
N VAL A 243 -11.69 -11.12 23.58
CA VAL A 243 -12.05 -11.26 22.17
C VAL A 243 -13.56 -11.13 21.98
N SER A 244 -14.34 -11.88 22.79
CA SER A 244 -15.81 -11.88 22.70
C SER A 244 -16.40 -10.48 22.95
N SER A 245 -15.95 -9.81 24.01
CA SER A 245 -16.39 -8.44 24.34
C SER A 245 -16.04 -7.44 23.23
N ARG A 246 -14.83 -7.54 22.66
CA ARG A 246 -14.41 -6.65 21.57
C ARG A 246 -15.14 -6.92 20.27
N LEU A 247 -15.46 -8.17 19.94
CA LEU A 247 -16.27 -8.50 18.77
C LEU A 247 -17.67 -7.88 18.85
N GLU A 248 -18.28 -7.86 20.04
CA GLU A 248 -19.57 -7.18 20.26
C GLU A 248 -19.45 -5.66 20.07
N GLN A 249 -18.42 -5.04 20.64
CA GLN A 249 -18.15 -3.60 20.49
C GLN A 249 -17.89 -3.22 19.04
N TRP A 250 -17.13 -4.05 18.30
CA TRP A 250 -16.80 -3.81 16.90
C TRP A 250 -18.02 -3.86 15.98
N LYS A 251 -18.92 -4.82 16.23
CA LYS A 251 -20.19 -4.94 15.50
C LYS A 251 -21.05 -3.67 15.64
N ASN A 252 -20.97 -2.99 16.77
CA ASN A 252 -21.71 -1.75 17.02
C ASN A 252 -21.05 -0.51 16.38
N ARG A 253 -19.73 -0.51 16.16
CA ARG A 253 -19.02 0.55 15.43
C ARG A 253 -19.38 0.61 13.94
N LEU A 254 -19.71 -0.52 13.33
CA LEU A 254 -20.03 -0.63 11.91
C LEU A 254 -21.48 -0.22 11.58
N LYS A 255 -22.31 0.03 12.58
CA LYS A 255 -23.65 0.58 12.35
C LYS A 255 -23.50 2.11 12.32
N PRO A 256 -23.79 2.79 11.18
CA PRO A 256 -23.94 4.23 11.21
C PRO A 256 -25.03 4.55 12.23
N ALA A 257 -24.79 5.55 13.09
CA ALA A 257 -25.82 6.04 13.97
C ALA A 257 -27.01 6.47 13.09
N ASN A 258 -28.08 5.68 13.09
CA ASN A 258 -29.36 6.13 12.57
C ASN A 258 -29.69 7.40 13.34
N LYS A 259 -29.57 8.55 12.70
CA LYS A 259 -30.25 9.75 13.15
C LYS A 259 -31.75 9.42 13.06
N GLU A 260 -32.31 9.03 14.18
CA GLU A 260 -33.73 9.21 14.39
C GLU A 260 -33.98 10.71 14.25
N VAL A 261 -34.47 11.10 13.08
CA VAL A 261 -35.15 12.39 12.93
C VAL A 261 -36.45 12.20 13.72
N SER A 262 -36.45 12.69 14.96
CA SER A 262 -37.68 12.93 15.69
C SER A 262 -38.36 14.11 14.99
N ASP A 263 -39.41 13.81 14.22
CA ASP A 263 -40.43 14.77 13.86
C ASP A 263 -41.09 15.25 15.18
N GLU A 264 -40.85 16.50 15.55
CA GLU A 264 -41.78 17.35 16.35
C GLU A 264 -41.85 18.73 15.70
#